data_5e23bc111c45d89577d6edec0fd97bc0
#
_entry.id   5e23bc111c45d89577d6edec0fd97bc0
#
_cell.length_a   1.000
_cell.length_b   1.000
_cell.length_c   1.000
_cell.angle_alpha   90.00
_cell.angle_beta   90.00
_cell.angle_gamma   90.00
#
_symmetry.space_group_name_H-M   'P 1'
#
loop_
_entity.id
_entity.type
_entity.pdbx_description
1 polymer ?
#
loop_
_entity_poly.entity_id
_entity_poly.type
_entity_poly.pdbx_seq_one_letter_code
_entity_poly.pdbx_strand_id
1 'polypeptide(L)'
;MTMSNPALPAAAAGLTEATSVAMATAIQSVEVQTSLTENPIPTAYALAGSGDEPVLLIHGFDSSQLEFRRLWPLLAQSHQTWAVDLLGFGFSDRIQCPQLSPAAIKQHLYAFWQQMIRRPMVLVGASMGGAAAIDFALTYPDAVASLVLIDSAGFAAGPAMGNLMVPPLDSLATGFLRSAWVRRSISKSAYFDKAFVTPDAELCAALHLDCPRWKEALIAFTKSGGYNFLDDKIAQITQPTLVIWGKQDRILGTRDAGRFQQALPHSHLVWIDACGHVPHLEQPQHTAEAIHTFLSRLCPTSA
;
A
#
# COMPACT_ATOMS: atom_id res chain seq x y z
N MET A 1 2.23 7.81 -24.67
CA MET A 1 2.74 7.27 -23.39
C MET A 1 3.58 6.07 -23.69
N THR A 2 4.83 6.08 -23.29
CA THR A 2 5.71 4.92 -23.45
C THR A 2 5.47 4.00 -22.24
N MET A 3 4.83 2.86 -22.48
CA MET A 3 4.74 1.79 -21.49
C MET A 3 5.95 0.89 -21.67
N SER A 4 6.62 0.57 -20.59
CA SER A 4 7.75 -0.37 -20.59
C SER A 4 7.55 -1.36 -19.43
N ASN A 5 8.12 -2.55 -19.55
CA ASN A 5 8.21 -3.43 -18.40
C ASN A 5 9.38 -2.94 -17.53
N PRO A 6 9.18 -2.59 -16.26
CA PRO A 6 10.30 -2.31 -15.38
C PRO A 6 11.15 -3.56 -15.26
N ALA A 7 12.46 -3.39 -15.24
CA ALA A 7 13.35 -4.50 -14.95
C ALA A 7 13.19 -4.90 -13.48
N LEU A 8 12.38 -5.92 -13.21
CA LEU A 8 12.35 -6.53 -11.89
C LEU A 8 13.72 -7.12 -11.56
N PRO A 9 14.12 -7.14 -10.28
CA PRO A 9 15.35 -7.83 -9.86
C PRO A 9 15.38 -9.27 -10.37
N ALA A 10 16.55 -9.75 -10.79
CA ALA A 10 16.71 -11.10 -11.33
C ALA A 10 16.16 -12.20 -10.39
N ALA A 11 16.18 -11.95 -9.09
CA ALA A 11 15.61 -12.84 -8.08
C ALA A 11 14.11 -13.10 -8.26
N ALA A 12 13.37 -12.24 -8.99
CA ALA A 12 11.94 -12.46 -9.29
C ALA A 12 11.68 -13.77 -10.06
N ALA A 13 12.67 -14.29 -10.79
CA ALA A 13 12.60 -15.61 -11.41
C ALA A 13 12.43 -16.78 -10.41
N GLY A 14 12.68 -16.54 -9.13
CA GLY A 14 12.48 -17.51 -8.04
C GLY A 14 11.07 -17.53 -7.44
N LEU A 15 10.13 -16.71 -7.93
CA LEU A 15 8.74 -16.73 -7.49
C LEU A 15 8.06 -18.04 -7.94
N THR A 16 7.30 -18.65 -7.05
CA THR A 16 6.69 -19.98 -7.25
C THR A 16 5.19 -20.02 -7.01
N GLU A 17 4.65 -19.15 -6.18
CA GLU A 17 3.20 -19.02 -5.99
C GLU A 17 2.56 -18.46 -7.27
N ALA A 18 1.51 -19.09 -7.78
CA ALA A 18 0.88 -18.68 -9.04
C ALA A 18 0.44 -17.20 -9.04
N THR A 19 -0.08 -16.70 -7.91
CA THR A 19 -0.49 -15.31 -7.77
C THR A 19 0.69 -14.35 -7.73
N SER A 20 1.82 -14.75 -7.15
CA SER A 20 3.07 -13.98 -7.15
C SER A 20 3.64 -13.84 -8.56
N VAL A 21 3.71 -14.95 -9.30
CA VAL A 21 4.17 -15.00 -10.70
C VAL A 21 3.25 -14.17 -11.60
N ALA A 22 1.93 -14.34 -11.47
CA ALA A 22 0.95 -13.61 -12.27
C ALA A 22 1.07 -12.09 -12.05
N MET A 23 1.15 -11.64 -10.80
CA MET A 23 1.27 -10.22 -10.50
C MET A 23 2.62 -9.67 -10.95
N ALA A 24 3.73 -10.36 -10.69
CA ALA A 24 5.06 -9.95 -11.15
C ALA A 24 5.12 -9.79 -12.68
N THR A 25 4.47 -10.68 -13.42
CA THR A 25 4.38 -10.62 -14.90
C THR A 25 3.51 -9.45 -15.37
N ALA A 26 2.50 -9.04 -14.59
CA ALA A 26 1.60 -7.94 -14.90
C ALA A 26 2.18 -6.56 -14.57
N ILE A 27 3.32 -6.48 -13.87
CA ILE A 27 3.95 -5.20 -13.53
C ILE A 27 4.44 -4.49 -14.80
N GLN A 28 3.96 -3.26 -14.95
CA GLN A 28 4.31 -2.32 -16.01
C GLN A 28 4.88 -1.05 -15.39
N SER A 29 5.49 -0.21 -16.22
CA SER A 29 5.97 1.12 -15.84
C SER A 29 5.38 2.17 -16.77
N VAL A 30 5.02 3.32 -16.17
CA VAL A 30 4.58 4.50 -16.90
C VAL A 30 5.35 5.73 -16.41
N GLU A 31 5.69 6.61 -17.34
CA GLU A 31 6.31 7.90 -17.05
C GLU A 31 5.26 8.86 -16.48
N VAL A 32 5.32 9.13 -15.17
CA VAL A 32 4.38 10.04 -14.48
C VAL A 32 4.98 11.44 -14.44
N GLN A 33 4.33 12.38 -15.10
CA GLN A 33 4.71 13.80 -15.08
C GLN A 33 4.23 14.44 -13.79
N THR A 34 5.15 15.05 -13.04
CA THR A 34 4.85 15.72 -11.77
C THR A 34 5.57 17.07 -11.71
N SER A 35 5.20 17.93 -10.75
CA SER A 35 5.99 19.13 -10.43
C SER A 35 7.09 18.87 -9.38
N LEU A 36 7.29 17.62 -8.98
CA LEU A 36 8.36 17.23 -8.04
C LEU A 36 9.74 17.24 -8.69
N THR A 37 9.78 16.96 -10.00
CA THR A 37 11.00 16.81 -10.78
C THR A 37 10.80 17.34 -12.20
N GLU A 38 11.89 17.75 -12.86
CA GLU A 38 11.84 18.19 -14.27
C GLU A 38 11.51 17.04 -15.22
N ASN A 39 12.07 15.87 -14.94
CA ASN A 39 11.82 14.66 -15.74
C ASN A 39 10.65 13.85 -15.15
N PRO A 40 9.90 13.16 -16.01
CA PRO A 40 8.87 12.22 -15.55
C PRO A 40 9.47 11.13 -14.64
N ILE A 41 8.67 10.62 -13.71
CA ILE A 41 9.09 9.57 -12.78
C ILE A 41 8.55 8.23 -13.27
N PRO A 42 9.42 7.27 -13.66
CA PRO A 42 9.00 5.90 -13.97
C PRO A 42 8.31 5.27 -12.76
N THR A 43 7.03 4.97 -12.91
CA THR A 43 6.15 4.49 -11.85
C THR A 43 5.66 3.09 -12.17
N ALA A 44 5.96 2.14 -11.29
CA ALA A 44 5.54 0.76 -11.46
C ALA A 44 4.10 0.56 -10.99
N TYR A 45 3.32 -0.15 -11.80
CA TYR A 45 1.93 -0.50 -11.50
C TYR A 45 1.55 -1.83 -12.14
N ALA A 46 0.48 -2.45 -11.64
CA ALA A 46 -0.19 -3.56 -12.30
C ALA A 46 -1.65 -3.20 -12.52
N LEU A 47 -2.24 -3.70 -13.60
CA LEU A 47 -3.64 -3.50 -13.96
C LEU A 47 -4.25 -4.82 -14.41
N ALA A 48 -5.42 -5.15 -13.87
CA ALA A 48 -6.24 -6.25 -14.37
C ALA A 48 -7.74 -5.95 -14.20
N GLY A 49 -8.55 -6.78 -14.84
CA GLY A 49 -9.99 -6.66 -14.80
C GLY A 49 -10.52 -5.50 -15.63
N SER A 50 -11.83 -5.36 -15.59
CA SER A 50 -12.58 -4.31 -16.28
C SER A 50 -13.79 -3.96 -15.41
N GLY A 51 -14.36 -2.79 -15.61
CA GLY A 51 -15.53 -2.31 -14.86
C GLY A 51 -15.55 -0.79 -14.79
N ASP A 52 -16.68 -0.26 -14.40
CA ASP A 52 -16.89 1.19 -14.40
C ASP A 52 -16.30 1.86 -13.16
N GLU A 53 -16.18 1.15 -12.05
CA GLU A 53 -15.62 1.66 -10.82
C GLU A 53 -14.18 1.17 -10.64
N PRO A 54 -13.18 2.05 -10.83
CA PRO A 54 -11.78 1.66 -10.66
C PRO A 54 -11.44 1.48 -9.18
N VAL A 55 -10.64 0.44 -8.90
CA VAL A 55 -10.05 0.18 -7.58
C VAL A 55 -8.56 0.43 -7.65
N LEU A 56 -8.02 1.23 -6.75
CA LEU A 56 -6.57 1.47 -6.63
C LEU A 56 -6.05 0.94 -5.28
N LEU A 57 -5.11 0.01 -5.36
CA LEU A 57 -4.45 -0.61 -4.20
C LEU A 57 -3.11 0.07 -3.94
N ILE A 58 -2.86 0.51 -2.71
CA ILE A 58 -1.61 1.12 -2.27
C ILE A 58 -1.05 0.41 -1.03
N HIS A 59 0.20 -0.02 -1.15
CA HIS A 59 0.89 -0.93 -0.22
C HIS A 59 1.41 -0.26 1.04
N GLY A 60 1.81 -1.07 2.03
CA GLY A 60 2.37 -0.66 3.30
C GLY A 60 3.82 -0.16 3.24
N PHE A 61 4.37 0.13 4.42
CA PHE A 61 5.73 0.63 4.58
C PHE A 61 6.77 -0.41 4.13
N ASP A 62 7.77 0.05 3.41
CA ASP A 62 8.90 -0.77 2.93
C ASP A 62 8.44 -2.06 2.23
N SER A 63 7.44 -1.91 1.34
CA SER A 63 6.80 -2.97 0.57
C SER A 63 6.69 -2.61 -0.92
N SER A 64 5.90 -3.36 -1.66
CA SER A 64 5.57 -3.14 -3.06
C SER A 64 4.16 -3.63 -3.37
N GLN A 65 3.67 -3.36 -4.58
CA GLN A 65 2.39 -3.86 -5.06
C GLN A 65 2.23 -5.39 -4.97
N LEU A 66 3.33 -6.17 -4.92
CA LEU A 66 3.30 -7.62 -4.67
C LEU A 66 2.64 -8.01 -3.34
N GLU A 67 2.48 -7.05 -2.43
CA GLU A 67 1.69 -7.22 -1.20
C GLU A 67 0.23 -7.58 -1.51
N PHE A 68 -0.30 -7.14 -2.65
CA PHE A 68 -1.68 -7.42 -3.06
C PHE A 68 -1.83 -8.64 -3.98
N ARG A 69 -0.78 -9.42 -4.23
CA ARG A 69 -0.79 -10.56 -5.17
C ARG A 69 -1.94 -11.54 -5.03
N ARG A 70 -2.49 -11.72 -3.80
CA ARG A 70 -3.62 -12.61 -3.55
C ARG A 70 -4.98 -11.91 -3.60
N LEU A 71 -5.06 -10.64 -3.22
CA LEU A 71 -6.30 -9.87 -3.25
C LEU A 71 -6.60 -9.31 -4.65
N TRP A 72 -5.57 -8.79 -5.33
CA TRP A 72 -5.69 -8.13 -6.63
C TRP A 72 -6.46 -8.95 -7.68
N PRO A 73 -6.19 -10.27 -7.91
CA PRO A 73 -6.93 -11.04 -8.90
C PRO A 73 -8.38 -11.31 -8.49
N LEU A 74 -8.72 -11.25 -7.21
CA LEU A 74 -10.09 -11.42 -6.73
C LEU A 74 -10.94 -10.19 -7.03
N LEU A 75 -10.40 -9.00 -6.78
CA LEU A 75 -11.08 -7.74 -7.10
C LEU A 75 -11.17 -7.51 -8.62
N ALA A 76 -10.16 -7.97 -9.37
CA ALA A 76 -10.13 -7.87 -10.83
C ALA A 76 -11.20 -8.70 -11.55
N GLN A 77 -11.91 -9.59 -10.85
CA GLN A 77 -13.05 -10.33 -11.43
C GLN A 77 -14.23 -9.42 -11.74
N SER A 78 -14.39 -8.31 -11.01
CA SER A 78 -15.54 -7.40 -11.15
C SER A 78 -15.18 -5.92 -11.28
N HIS A 79 -13.92 -5.55 -11.06
CA HIS A 79 -13.47 -4.17 -11.08
C HIS A 79 -12.22 -4.00 -11.95
N GLN A 80 -12.05 -2.82 -12.52
CA GLN A 80 -10.77 -2.39 -13.07
C GLN A 80 -9.81 -2.12 -11.91
N THR A 81 -8.93 -3.09 -11.61
CA THR A 81 -8.11 -3.09 -10.39
C THR A 81 -6.66 -2.74 -10.68
N TRP A 82 -6.25 -1.61 -10.17
CA TRP A 82 -4.90 -1.07 -10.22
C TRP A 82 -4.16 -1.40 -8.91
N ALA A 83 -2.88 -1.68 -9.00
CA ALA A 83 -1.96 -1.66 -7.86
C ALA A 83 -0.76 -0.82 -8.26
N VAL A 84 -0.36 0.15 -7.43
CA VAL A 84 0.74 1.06 -7.73
C VAL A 84 1.80 1.03 -6.64
N ASP A 85 3.05 1.08 -7.04
CA ASP A 85 4.16 1.29 -6.11
C ASP A 85 4.29 2.77 -5.79
N LEU A 86 4.15 3.12 -4.51
CA LEU A 86 4.27 4.48 -4.02
C LEU A 86 5.67 5.06 -4.32
N LEU A 87 5.74 6.36 -4.54
CA LEU A 87 7.00 7.07 -4.74
C LEU A 87 8.02 6.72 -3.66
N GLY A 88 9.20 6.30 -4.06
CA GLY A 88 10.28 5.89 -3.15
C GLY A 88 10.21 4.45 -2.66
N PHE A 89 9.16 3.70 -3.04
CA PHE A 89 8.94 2.31 -2.65
C PHE A 89 8.77 1.39 -3.84
N GLY A 90 8.67 0.09 -3.58
CA GLY A 90 8.41 -0.94 -4.58
C GLY A 90 9.42 -0.92 -5.72
N PHE A 91 8.94 -0.96 -6.93
CA PHE A 91 9.71 -0.95 -8.18
C PHE A 91 9.62 0.41 -8.91
N SER A 92 8.95 1.41 -8.33
CA SER A 92 8.96 2.78 -8.83
C SER A 92 10.34 3.42 -8.69
N ASP A 93 10.69 4.31 -9.63
CA ASP A 93 12.01 4.95 -9.65
C ASP A 93 12.21 5.85 -8.41
N ARG A 94 13.42 5.81 -7.86
CA ARG A 94 13.85 6.61 -6.71
C ARG A 94 14.92 7.64 -7.06
N ILE A 95 15.45 7.58 -8.28
CA ILE A 95 16.61 8.38 -8.72
C ILE A 95 16.20 9.84 -8.85
N GLN A 96 15.00 10.08 -9.35
CA GLN A 96 14.50 11.42 -9.69
C GLN A 96 13.91 12.18 -8.49
N CYS A 97 13.71 11.54 -7.33
CA CYS A 97 13.05 12.17 -6.20
C CYS A 97 14.03 12.61 -5.11
N PRO A 98 14.38 13.90 -5.04
CA PRO A 98 15.34 14.44 -4.05
C PRO A 98 14.78 14.48 -2.62
N GLN A 99 13.46 14.58 -2.45
CA GLN A 99 12.79 14.71 -1.16
C GLN A 99 11.62 13.75 -1.05
N LEU A 100 11.82 12.62 -0.37
CA LEU A 100 10.75 11.68 -0.10
C LEU A 100 10.01 12.05 1.19
N SER A 101 8.73 12.34 1.07
CA SER A 101 7.85 12.71 2.18
C SER A 101 6.40 12.33 1.87
N PRO A 102 5.49 12.31 2.85
CA PRO A 102 4.05 12.12 2.61
C PRO A 102 3.49 13.09 1.56
N ALA A 103 3.90 14.36 1.59
CA ALA A 103 3.47 15.35 0.62
C ALA A 103 3.92 15.00 -0.81
N ALA A 104 5.16 14.56 -1.00
CA ALA A 104 5.68 14.14 -2.30
C ALA A 104 4.98 12.86 -2.79
N ILE A 105 4.76 11.87 -1.91
CA ILE A 105 4.03 10.64 -2.22
C ILE A 105 2.61 10.98 -2.70
N LYS A 106 1.90 11.80 -1.96
CA LYS A 106 0.55 12.25 -2.29
C LYS A 106 0.46 12.96 -3.63
N GLN A 107 1.37 13.89 -3.89
CA GLN A 107 1.43 14.64 -5.14
C GLN A 107 1.73 13.74 -6.34
N HIS A 108 2.65 12.79 -6.19
CA HIS A 108 2.95 11.81 -7.22
C HIS A 108 1.78 10.87 -7.48
N LEU A 109 1.11 10.37 -6.42
CA LEU A 109 -0.07 9.52 -6.54
C LEU A 109 -1.23 10.25 -7.25
N TYR A 110 -1.40 11.53 -6.98
CA TYR A 110 -2.39 12.35 -7.66
C TYR A 110 -2.07 12.53 -9.15
N ALA A 111 -0.81 12.77 -9.50
CA ALA A 111 -0.38 12.83 -10.90
C ALA A 111 -0.59 11.49 -11.62
N PHE A 112 -0.30 10.36 -10.96
CA PHE A 112 -0.61 9.03 -11.47
C PHE A 112 -2.13 8.86 -11.72
N TRP A 113 -2.96 9.21 -10.75
CA TRP A 113 -4.41 9.16 -10.88
C TRP A 113 -4.91 10.03 -12.04
N GLN A 114 -4.46 11.28 -12.15
CA GLN A 114 -4.83 12.20 -13.23
C GLN A 114 -4.41 11.68 -14.61
N GLN A 115 -3.31 10.98 -14.70
CA GLN A 115 -2.77 10.48 -15.96
C GLN A 115 -3.43 9.17 -16.39
N MET A 116 -3.70 8.25 -15.45
CA MET A 116 -4.04 6.86 -15.73
C MET A 116 -5.51 6.51 -15.46
N ILE A 117 -6.10 7.00 -14.36
CA ILE A 117 -7.42 6.57 -13.89
C ILE A 117 -8.50 7.59 -14.28
N ARG A 118 -8.33 8.86 -13.91
CA ARG A 118 -9.16 10.01 -14.31
C ARG A 118 -10.63 9.96 -13.89
N ARG A 119 -11.00 9.07 -13.01
CA ARG A 119 -12.37 8.89 -12.48
C ARG A 119 -12.28 8.72 -10.97
N PRO A 120 -13.33 9.11 -10.22
CA PRO A 120 -13.41 8.76 -8.81
C PRO A 120 -13.21 7.26 -8.63
N MET A 121 -12.45 6.86 -7.63
CA MET A 121 -12.02 5.47 -7.44
C MET A 121 -12.29 4.98 -6.02
N VAL A 122 -12.40 3.68 -5.88
CA VAL A 122 -12.25 3.00 -4.59
C VAL A 122 -10.75 2.97 -4.25
N LEU A 123 -10.36 3.69 -3.21
CA LEU A 123 -8.97 3.74 -2.79
C LEU A 123 -8.74 2.78 -1.62
N VAL A 124 -7.93 1.75 -1.84
CA VAL A 124 -7.64 0.69 -0.87
C VAL A 124 -6.20 0.85 -0.37
N GLY A 125 -6.03 1.06 0.91
CA GLY A 125 -4.70 1.19 1.52
C GLY A 125 -4.47 0.20 2.65
N ALA A 126 -3.31 -0.49 2.62
CA ALA A 126 -2.88 -1.40 3.68
C ALA A 126 -1.80 -0.75 4.56
N SER A 127 -1.92 -0.85 5.88
CA SER A 127 -0.94 -0.35 6.83
C SER A 127 -0.57 1.14 6.58
N MET A 128 0.68 1.49 6.29
CA MET A 128 1.09 2.83 5.87
C MET A 128 0.34 3.30 4.62
N GLY A 129 0.01 2.40 3.69
CA GLY A 129 -0.81 2.72 2.52
C GLY A 129 -2.20 3.23 2.90
N GLY A 130 -2.77 2.75 4.01
CA GLY A 130 -4.00 3.30 4.57
C GLY A 130 -3.84 4.74 5.05
N ALA A 131 -2.74 5.07 5.72
CA ALA A 131 -2.43 6.45 6.08
C ALA A 131 -2.22 7.34 4.85
N ALA A 132 -1.55 6.83 3.81
CA ALA A 132 -1.41 7.53 2.53
C ALA A 132 -2.76 7.76 1.85
N ALA A 133 -3.67 6.77 1.90
CA ALA A 133 -5.02 6.88 1.37
C ALA A 133 -5.86 7.93 2.10
N ILE A 134 -5.76 8.01 3.43
CA ILE A 134 -6.41 9.04 4.25
C ILE A 134 -5.89 10.44 3.85
N ASP A 135 -4.56 10.63 3.81
CA ASP A 135 -3.96 11.93 3.41
C ASP A 135 -4.36 12.32 1.98
N PHE A 136 -4.43 11.35 1.08
CA PHE A 136 -4.89 11.56 -0.30
C PHE A 136 -6.37 11.98 -0.34
N ALA A 137 -7.27 11.25 0.32
CA ALA A 137 -8.70 11.54 0.34
C ALA A 137 -9.04 12.91 0.97
N LEU A 138 -8.31 13.30 2.02
CA LEU A 138 -8.42 14.62 2.64
C LEU A 138 -8.03 15.77 1.68
N THR A 139 -7.08 15.52 0.78
CA THR A 139 -6.56 16.56 -0.11
C THR A 139 -7.29 16.59 -1.46
N TYR A 140 -7.68 15.42 -1.96
CA TYR A 140 -8.32 15.24 -3.28
C TYR A 140 -9.63 14.45 -3.14
N PRO A 141 -10.63 14.98 -2.40
CA PRO A 141 -11.86 14.26 -2.10
C PRO A 141 -12.62 13.81 -3.37
N ASP A 142 -12.60 14.61 -4.43
CA ASP A 142 -13.28 14.30 -5.70
C ASP A 142 -12.65 13.12 -6.46
N ALA A 143 -11.44 12.72 -6.13
CA ALA A 143 -10.76 11.58 -6.72
C ALA A 143 -11.13 10.25 -6.04
N VAL A 144 -11.78 10.28 -4.86
CA VAL A 144 -12.06 9.11 -4.03
C VAL A 144 -13.55 8.94 -3.84
N ALA A 145 -14.14 7.92 -4.48
CA ALA A 145 -15.55 7.57 -4.32
C ALA A 145 -15.80 6.89 -2.97
N SER A 146 -14.90 5.99 -2.57
CA SER A 146 -14.94 5.32 -1.27
C SER A 146 -13.53 4.90 -0.82
N LEU A 147 -13.38 4.67 0.48
CA LEU A 147 -12.09 4.35 1.09
C LEU A 147 -12.15 2.96 1.74
N VAL A 148 -11.11 2.16 1.54
CA VAL A 148 -10.93 0.87 2.24
C VAL A 148 -9.60 0.90 2.97
N LEU A 149 -9.64 0.72 4.28
CA LEU A 149 -8.50 0.76 5.19
C LEU A 149 -8.25 -0.64 5.75
N ILE A 150 -7.13 -1.28 5.37
CA ILE A 150 -6.77 -2.63 5.81
C ILE A 150 -5.65 -2.50 6.85
N ASP A 151 -5.91 -2.88 8.10
CA ASP A 151 -4.97 -2.77 9.23
C ASP A 151 -4.17 -1.45 9.15
N SER A 152 -4.90 -0.34 9.04
CA SER A 152 -4.36 0.96 8.62
C SER A 152 -3.59 1.66 9.73
N ALA A 153 -2.47 2.26 9.38
CA ALA A 153 -1.87 3.33 10.18
C ALA A 153 -2.72 4.62 10.05
N GLY A 154 -2.53 5.55 11.00
CA GLY A 154 -3.23 6.85 10.99
C GLY A 154 -3.32 7.48 12.38
N PHE A 155 -3.58 6.70 13.41
CA PHE A 155 -3.61 7.16 14.81
C PHE A 155 -2.30 6.92 15.55
N ALA A 156 -1.54 5.89 15.18
CA ALA A 156 -0.29 5.60 15.84
C ALA A 156 0.78 6.60 15.42
N ALA A 157 1.24 7.41 16.36
CA ALA A 157 2.51 8.11 16.20
C ALA A 157 3.62 7.06 16.25
N GLY A 158 4.26 6.79 15.12
CA GLY A 158 5.49 6.01 15.11
C GLY A 158 6.56 6.67 15.97
N PRO A 159 7.57 5.93 16.44
CA PRO A 159 8.66 6.54 17.18
C PRO A 159 9.29 7.64 16.32
N ALA A 160 9.59 8.79 16.95
CA ALA A 160 10.25 9.93 16.29
C ALA A 160 11.73 9.59 15.97
N MET A 161 11.94 8.58 15.13
CA MET A 161 13.25 8.04 14.76
C MET A 161 14.02 8.95 13.78
N GLY A 162 13.34 9.94 13.18
CA GLY A 162 13.94 10.79 12.16
C GLY A 162 15.22 11.48 12.59
N ASN A 163 15.30 11.95 13.84
CA ASN A 163 16.47 12.61 14.39
C ASN A 163 17.66 11.64 14.63
N LEU A 164 17.40 10.34 14.70
CA LEU A 164 18.43 9.30 14.88
C LEU A 164 18.97 8.77 13.54
N MET A 165 18.33 9.11 12.43
CA MET A 165 18.73 8.68 11.09
C MET A 165 19.88 9.55 10.54
N VAL A 166 21.01 9.52 11.24
CA VAL A 166 22.27 10.19 10.88
C VAL A 166 23.40 9.16 10.75
N PRO A 167 24.41 9.38 9.88
CA PRO A 167 25.56 8.49 9.78
C PRO A 167 26.31 8.36 11.11
N PRO A 168 26.75 7.15 11.52
CA PRO A 168 26.57 5.86 10.83
C PRO A 168 25.27 5.11 11.20
N LEU A 169 24.42 5.66 12.09
CA LEU A 169 23.23 4.99 12.63
C LEU A 169 22.21 4.66 11.56
N ASP A 170 22.02 5.54 10.58
CA ASP A 170 21.15 5.33 9.44
C ASP A 170 21.52 4.09 8.61
N SER A 171 22.83 3.92 8.41
CA SER A 171 23.38 2.78 7.68
C SER A 171 23.26 1.47 8.46
N LEU A 172 23.44 1.52 9.77
CA LEU A 172 23.24 0.37 10.64
C LEU A 172 21.76 -0.04 10.70
N ALA A 173 20.85 0.93 10.85
CA ALA A 173 19.41 0.68 10.90
C ALA A 173 18.88 0.08 9.58
N THR A 174 19.27 0.65 8.44
CA THR A 174 18.86 0.12 7.13
C THR A 174 19.48 -1.24 6.84
N GLY A 175 20.76 -1.46 7.19
CA GLY A 175 21.41 -2.77 7.09
C GLY A 175 20.71 -3.83 7.94
N PHE A 176 20.30 -3.47 9.16
CA PHE A 176 19.52 -4.33 10.04
C PHE A 176 18.16 -4.69 9.41
N LEU A 177 17.41 -3.70 8.92
CA LEU A 177 16.13 -3.92 8.24
C LEU A 177 16.24 -4.76 6.96
N ARG A 178 17.37 -4.68 6.24
CA ARG A 178 17.62 -5.48 5.04
C ARG A 178 17.92 -6.95 5.37
N SER A 179 18.35 -7.27 6.61
CA SER A 179 18.78 -8.62 6.94
C SER A 179 17.63 -9.62 6.81
N ALA A 180 17.89 -10.78 6.19
CA ALA A 180 16.88 -11.83 5.95
C ALA A 180 16.23 -12.31 7.26
N TRP A 181 17.01 -12.36 8.36
CA TRP A 181 16.49 -12.75 9.67
C TRP A 181 15.45 -11.76 10.20
N VAL A 182 15.74 -10.44 10.09
CA VAL A 182 14.81 -9.38 10.52
C VAL A 182 13.55 -9.41 9.67
N ARG A 183 13.68 -9.49 8.34
CA ARG A 183 12.55 -9.57 7.40
C ARG A 183 11.64 -10.77 7.72
N ARG A 184 12.25 -11.94 7.94
CA ARG A 184 11.51 -13.14 8.34
C ARG A 184 10.83 -12.98 9.70
N SER A 185 11.46 -12.32 10.67
CA SER A 185 10.86 -12.03 11.97
C SER A 185 9.65 -11.09 11.84
N ILE A 186 9.75 -10.04 11.00
CA ILE A 186 8.64 -9.13 10.70
C ILE A 186 7.50 -9.92 10.03
N SER A 187 7.79 -10.74 9.02
CA SER A 187 6.78 -11.58 8.36
C SER A 187 6.09 -12.51 9.36
N LYS A 188 6.85 -13.17 10.25
CA LYS A 188 6.27 -13.99 11.32
C LYS A 188 5.37 -13.20 12.28
N SER A 189 5.64 -11.93 12.50
CA SER A 189 4.78 -11.08 13.34
C SER A 189 3.53 -10.63 12.58
N ALA A 190 3.64 -10.38 11.28
CA ALA A 190 2.55 -9.91 10.44
C ALA A 190 1.48 -10.98 10.21
N TYR A 191 1.86 -12.23 9.95
CA TYR A 191 0.89 -13.32 9.77
C TYR A 191 0.48 -13.94 11.12
N PHE A 192 -0.79 -14.28 11.27
CA PHE A 192 -1.28 -15.13 12.37
C PHE A 192 -0.84 -16.57 12.15
N ASP A 193 -1.18 -17.14 10.98
CA ASP A 193 -0.73 -18.48 10.59
C ASP A 193 0.66 -18.42 9.94
N LYS A 194 1.64 -19.03 10.62
CA LYS A 194 3.04 -19.03 10.17
C LYS A 194 3.28 -19.90 8.92
N ALA A 195 2.32 -20.73 8.52
CA ALA A 195 2.40 -21.47 7.26
C ALA A 195 2.44 -20.54 6.03
N PHE A 196 1.95 -19.30 6.15
CA PHE A 196 2.06 -18.29 5.10
C PHE A 196 3.44 -17.64 4.96
N VAL A 197 4.36 -17.88 5.91
CA VAL A 197 5.76 -17.39 5.82
C VAL A 197 6.57 -18.38 4.97
N THR A 198 6.23 -18.44 3.70
CA THR A 198 6.87 -19.29 2.69
C THR A 198 8.09 -18.61 2.08
N PRO A 199 9.02 -19.35 1.45
CA PRO A 199 10.12 -18.75 0.69
C PRO A 199 9.63 -17.75 -0.38
N ASP A 200 8.51 -18.04 -1.04
CA ASP A 200 7.88 -17.15 -2.01
C ASP A 200 7.40 -15.83 -1.37
N ALA A 201 6.71 -15.93 -0.22
CA ALA A 201 6.26 -14.75 0.52
C ALA A 201 7.43 -13.89 1.02
N GLU A 202 8.51 -14.53 1.50
CA GLU A 202 9.75 -13.85 1.90
C GLU A 202 10.40 -13.15 0.69
N LEU A 203 10.43 -13.81 -0.46
CA LEU A 203 10.96 -13.24 -1.70
C LEU A 203 10.13 -12.05 -2.17
N CYS A 204 8.80 -12.16 -2.25
CA CYS A 204 7.91 -11.05 -2.58
C CYS A 204 8.15 -9.83 -1.68
N ALA A 205 8.31 -10.05 -0.38
CA ALA A 205 8.54 -8.98 0.59
C ALA A 205 9.94 -8.36 0.50
N ALA A 206 10.89 -8.98 -0.22
CA ALA A 206 12.29 -8.54 -0.28
C ALA A 206 12.75 -8.05 -1.65
N LEU A 207 12.06 -8.37 -2.75
CA LEU A 207 12.52 -8.03 -4.11
C LEU A 207 12.85 -6.55 -4.29
N HIS A 208 12.03 -5.65 -3.75
CA HIS A 208 12.22 -4.21 -3.89
C HIS A 208 13.47 -3.67 -3.18
N LEU A 209 14.08 -4.44 -2.26
CA LEU A 209 15.31 -4.08 -1.57
C LEU A 209 16.52 -4.03 -2.51
N ASP A 210 16.45 -4.74 -3.63
CA ASP A 210 17.51 -4.77 -4.64
C ASP A 210 17.37 -3.66 -5.68
N CYS A 211 16.29 -2.86 -5.60
CA CYS A 211 16.14 -1.70 -6.45
C CYS A 211 17.11 -0.58 -6.06
N PRO A 212 17.61 0.20 -7.04
CA PRO A 212 18.52 1.30 -6.77
C PRO A 212 17.98 2.30 -5.74
N ARG A 213 18.87 2.81 -4.88
CA ARG A 213 18.57 3.86 -3.86
C ARG A 213 17.49 3.50 -2.84
N TRP A 214 17.22 2.21 -2.62
CA TRP A 214 16.29 1.77 -1.57
C TRP A 214 16.64 2.36 -0.21
N LYS A 215 17.92 2.28 0.19
CA LYS A 215 18.39 2.77 1.48
C LYS A 215 18.17 4.28 1.64
N GLU A 216 18.54 5.06 0.64
CA GLU A 216 18.40 6.52 0.65
C GLU A 216 16.94 6.95 0.75
N ALA A 217 16.05 6.26 0.01
CA ALA A 217 14.64 6.54 0.05
C ALA A 217 14.04 6.23 1.43
N LEU A 218 14.39 5.08 2.03
CA LEU A 218 13.93 4.70 3.36
C LEU A 218 14.38 5.71 4.44
N ILE A 219 15.65 6.14 4.39
CA ILE A 219 16.19 7.17 5.28
C ILE A 219 15.44 8.49 5.09
N ALA A 220 15.24 8.95 3.85
CA ALA A 220 14.58 10.21 3.56
C ALA A 220 13.13 10.20 4.08
N PHE A 221 12.38 9.13 3.84
CA PHE A 221 11.03 8.99 4.35
C PHE A 221 10.97 8.98 5.88
N THR A 222 11.88 8.24 6.54
CA THR A 222 11.94 8.21 8.01
C THR A 222 12.26 9.60 8.60
N LYS A 223 13.18 10.34 7.97
CA LYS A 223 13.51 11.73 8.35
C LYS A 223 12.35 12.70 8.18
N SER A 224 11.45 12.46 7.22
CA SER A 224 10.26 13.29 7.00
C SER A 224 9.22 13.20 8.12
N GLY A 225 9.37 12.23 9.04
CA GLY A 225 8.40 11.95 10.11
C GLY A 225 7.22 11.08 9.67
N GLY A 226 7.11 10.71 8.40
CA GLY A 226 6.03 9.88 7.89
C GLY A 226 4.63 10.47 8.12
N TYR A 227 3.64 9.62 8.33
CA TYR A 227 2.23 10.01 8.47
C TYR A 227 1.79 10.31 9.91
N ASN A 228 2.67 10.81 10.78
CA ASN A 228 2.39 11.09 12.20
C ASN A 228 1.50 12.33 12.44
N PHE A 229 0.93 12.92 11.39
CA PHE A 229 0.15 14.16 11.43
C PHE A 229 -1.36 13.97 11.16
N LEU A 230 -1.84 12.72 11.11
CA LEU A 230 -3.20 12.42 10.63
C LEU A 230 -4.24 12.34 11.75
N ASP A 231 -3.86 12.09 13.00
CA ASP A 231 -4.75 11.78 14.12
C ASP A 231 -5.96 12.75 14.19
N ASP A 232 -5.69 14.06 14.20
CA ASP A 232 -6.72 15.09 14.30
C ASP A 232 -7.50 15.33 12.99
N LYS A 233 -7.10 14.69 11.88
CA LYS A 233 -7.68 14.92 10.56
C LYS A 233 -8.60 13.80 10.08
N ILE A 234 -8.47 12.62 10.66
CA ILE A 234 -9.23 11.43 10.23
C ILE A 234 -10.74 11.67 10.24
N ALA A 235 -11.24 12.38 11.26
CA ALA A 235 -12.65 12.73 11.37
C ALA A 235 -13.19 13.66 10.25
N GLN A 236 -12.31 14.24 9.44
CA GLN A 236 -12.68 15.10 8.31
C GLN A 236 -12.95 14.31 7.02
N ILE A 237 -12.70 13.00 7.01
CA ILE A 237 -13.02 12.11 5.89
C ILE A 237 -14.54 12.01 5.75
N THR A 238 -15.05 12.35 4.58
CA THR A 238 -16.48 12.32 4.26
C THR A 238 -16.86 11.13 3.39
N GLN A 239 -15.90 10.46 2.76
CA GLN A 239 -16.14 9.30 1.90
C GLN A 239 -16.64 8.11 2.72
N PRO A 240 -17.60 7.34 2.19
CA PRO A 240 -17.94 6.03 2.73
C PRO A 240 -16.65 5.21 2.92
N THR A 241 -16.46 4.66 4.12
CA THR A 241 -15.21 3.99 4.47
C THR A 241 -15.47 2.59 5.02
N LEU A 242 -14.75 1.61 4.48
CA LEU A 242 -14.64 0.27 5.04
C LEU A 242 -13.33 0.15 5.80
N VAL A 243 -13.40 -0.25 7.06
CA VAL A 243 -12.23 -0.61 7.87
C VAL A 243 -12.20 -2.12 8.01
N ILE A 244 -11.13 -2.76 7.55
CA ILE A 244 -10.91 -4.21 7.68
C ILE A 244 -9.73 -4.40 8.63
N TRP A 245 -9.89 -5.31 9.60
CA TRP A 245 -8.83 -5.52 10.60
C TRP A 245 -8.71 -6.97 11.01
N GLY A 246 -7.46 -7.49 11.01
CA GLY A 246 -7.15 -8.81 11.53
C GLY A 246 -7.24 -8.84 13.05
N LYS A 247 -8.02 -9.77 13.62
CA LYS A 247 -8.19 -9.88 15.07
C LYS A 247 -6.90 -10.18 15.84
N GLN A 248 -5.90 -10.73 15.17
CA GLN A 248 -4.60 -11.08 15.74
C GLN A 248 -3.45 -10.21 15.21
N ASP A 249 -3.74 -8.99 14.75
CA ASP A 249 -2.70 -8.05 14.34
C ASP A 249 -1.72 -7.78 15.50
N ARG A 250 -0.44 -8.10 15.28
CA ARG A 250 0.68 -7.90 16.22
C ARG A 250 1.66 -6.82 15.78
N ILE A 251 1.39 -6.18 14.65
CA ILE A 251 2.20 -5.07 14.12
C ILE A 251 1.67 -3.74 14.68
N LEU A 252 0.41 -3.42 14.41
CA LEU A 252 -0.27 -2.21 14.92
C LEU A 252 -1.12 -2.49 16.16
N GLY A 253 -1.44 -3.76 16.41
CA GLY A 253 -2.44 -4.16 17.40
C GLY A 253 -3.85 -3.86 16.91
N THR A 254 -4.84 -4.01 17.79
CA THR A 254 -6.27 -3.93 17.41
C THR A 254 -6.98 -2.68 17.95
N ARG A 255 -6.27 -1.85 18.73
CA ARG A 255 -6.87 -0.68 19.41
C ARG A 255 -7.42 0.34 18.41
N ASP A 256 -6.69 0.58 17.33
CA ASP A 256 -7.01 1.65 16.40
C ASP A 256 -8.16 1.30 15.46
N ALA A 257 -8.52 0.02 15.28
CA ALA A 257 -9.71 -0.39 14.54
C ALA A 257 -11.00 0.28 15.08
N GLY A 258 -11.20 0.21 16.39
CA GLY A 258 -12.35 0.86 17.04
C GLY A 258 -12.26 2.39 17.00
N ARG A 259 -11.05 2.96 17.03
CA ARG A 259 -10.85 4.42 16.89
C ARG A 259 -11.24 4.91 15.51
N PHE A 260 -10.88 4.16 14.44
CA PHE A 260 -11.31 4.48 13.07
C PHE A 260 -12.84 4.47 12.96
N GLN A 261 -13.50 3.43 13.50
CA GLN A 261 -14.96 3.34 13.48
C GLN A 261 -15.63 4.51 14.22
N GLN A 262 -15.05 4.97 15.33
CA GLN A 262 -15.58 6.09 16.10
C GLN A 262 -15.32 7.44 15.44
N ALA A 263 -14.18 7.61 14.78
CA ALA A 263 -13.78 8.88 14.19
C ALA A 263 -14.39 9.12 12.79
N LEU A 264 -14.65 8.05 12.04
CA LEU A 264 -15.16 8.13 10.67
C LEU A 264 -16.69 8.04 10.64
N PRO A 265 -17.42 9.11 10.28
CA PRO A 265 -18.87 9.17 10.42
C PRO A 265 -19.63 8.19 9.53
N HIS A 266 -19.03 7.78 8.40
CA HIS A 266 -19.62 6.87 7.41
C HIS A 266 -18.79 5.60 7.26
N SER A 267 -18.40 4.98 8.38
CA SER A 267 -17.55 3.79 8.34
C SER A 267 -18.26 2.51 8.77
N HIS A 268 -17.78 1.41 8.21
CA HIS A 268 -18.09 0.05 8.62
C HIS A 268 -16.81 -0.65 9.03
N LEU A 269 -16.81 -1.30 10.20
CA LEU A 269 -15.68 -2.11 10.66
C LEU A 269 -15.99 -3.58 10.45
N VAL A 270 -15.09 -4.28 9.77
CA VAL A 270 -15.11 -5.72 9.56
C VAL A 270 -13.87 -6.34 10.18
N TRP A 271 -14.08 -7.26 11.12
CA TRP A 271 -13.03 -8.05 11.72
C TRP A 271 -12.80 -9.33 10.95
N ILE A 272 -11.52 -9.64 10.66
CA ILE A 272 -11.14 -10.91 10.05
C ILE A 272 -10.58 -11.84 11.14
N ASP A 273 -11.24 -12.98 11.32
CA ASP A 273 -10.84 -14.02 12.28
C ASP A 273 -9.60 -14.78 11.81
N ALA A 274 -8.83 -15.29 12.77
CA ALA A 274 -7.61 -16.07 12.52
C ALA A 274 -6.67 -15.36 11.51
N CYS A 275 -6.48 -14.05 11.69
CA CYS A 275 -5.76 -13.19 10.76
C CYS A 275 -4.89 -12.18 11.49
N GLY A 276 -3.66 -12.01 11.02
CA GLY A 276 -2.72 -11.02 11.51
C GLY A 276 -2.88 -9.66 10.81
N HIS A 277 -1.75 -8.98 10.58
CA HIS A 277 -1.65 -7.63 10.01
C HIS A 277 -1.91 -7.55 8.50
N VAL A 278 -2.04 -8.68 7.83
CA VAL A 278 -2.09 -8.73 6.36
C VAL A 278 -3.29 -9.53 5.82
N PRO A 279 -4.55 -9.10 6.12
CA PRO A 279 -5.76 -9.79 5.67
C PRO A 279 -5.80 -10.04 4.16
N HIS A 280 -5.32 -9.09 3.38
CA HIS A 280 -5.22 -9.16 1.92
C HIS A 280 -4.28 -10.27 1.41
N LEU A 281 -3.42 -10.80 2.28
CA LEU A 281 -2.53 -11.93 2.00
C LEU A 281 -2.95 -13.21 2.72
N GLU A 282 -3.39 -13.10 3.98
CA GLU A 282 -3.68 -14.26 4.84
C GLU A 282 -5.11 -14.78 4.62
N GLN A 283 -6.08 -13.87 4.43
CA GLN A 283 -7.50 -14.16 4.22
C GLN A 283 -8.05 -13.38 3.02
N PRO A 284 -7.46 -13.53 1.81
CA PRO A 284 -7.78 -12.67 0.66
C PRO A 284 -9.24 -12.81 0.20
N GLN A 285 -9.85 -14.01 0.31
CA GLN A 285 -11.24 -14.24 -0.06
C GLN A 285 -12.19 -13.46 0.85
N HIS A 286 -12.03 -13.58 2.18
CA HIS A 286 -12.85 -12.84 3.14
C HIS A 286 -12.64 -11.33 3.00
N THR A 287 -11.41 -10.90 2.71
CA THR A 287 -11.10 -9.49 2.45
C THR A 287 -11.82 -8.99 1.18
N ALA A 288 -11.78 -9.75 0.09
CA ALA A 288 -12.48 -9.42 -1.15
C ALA A 288 -14.00 -9.40 -0.96
N GLU A 289 -14.57 -10.40 -0.28
CA GLU A 289 -16.01 -10.46 0.06
C GLU A 289 -16.47 -9.25 0.87
N ALA A 290 -15.68 -8.82 1.87
CA ALA A 290 -15.98 -7.63 2.66
C ALA A 290 -16.00 -6.37 1.77
N ILE A 291 -15.03 -6.21 0.87
CA ILE A 291 -14.97 -5.09 -0.08
C ILE A 291 -16.15 -5.13 -1.04
N HIS A 292 -16.45 -6.26 -1.69
CA HIS A 292 -17.59 -6.39 -2.60
C HIS A 292 -18.92 -6.12 -1.91
N THR A 293 -19.11 -6.65 -0.69
CA THR A 293 -20.32 -6.40 0.11
C THR A 293 -20.48 -4.92 0.45
N PHE A 294 -19.40 -4.25 0.79
CA PHE A 294 -19.40 -2.82 1.06
C PHE A 294 -19.76 -2.01 -0.18
N LEU A 295 -19.11 -2.26 -1.32
CA LEU A 295 -19.34 -1.53 -2.56
C LEU A 295 -20.78 -1.74 -3.10
N SER A 296 -21.31 -2.96 -3.02
CA SER A 296 -22.70 -3.24 -3.43
C SER A 296 -23.75 -2.47 -2.65
N ARG A 297 -23.46 -2.06 -1.41
CA ARG A 297 -24.36 -1.21 -0.60
C ARG A 297 -24.31 0.26 -0.98
N LEU A 298 -23.21 0.71 -1.57
CA LEU A 298 -23.04 2.10 -2.01
C LEU A 298 -23.73 2.35 -3.35
N CYS A 299 -23.80 1.33 -4.20
CA CYS A 299 -24.53 1.35 -5.49
C CYS A 299 -25.73 0.39 -5.41
N PRO A 300 -26.83 0.75 -4.73
CA PRO A 300 -28.02 -0.09 -4.78
C PRO A 300 -28.44 -0.18 -6.25
N THR A 301 -28.37 -1.38 -6.83
CA THR A 301 -28.96 -1.65 -8.14
C THR A 301 -30.42 -1.17 -8.09
N SER A 302 -30.73 -0.15 -8.89
CA SER A 302 -32.11 0.26 -9.12
C SER A 302 -32.86 -0.97 -9.64
N ALA A 303 -33.70 -1.53 -8.78
CA ALA A 303 -34.59 -2.65 -9.11
C ALA A 303 -35.64 -2.24 -10.15
#